data_8cfdba01a5a35b246af082d2b9c85eae
#
_entry.id   8cfdba01a5a35b246af082d2b9c85eae
#
_cell.length_a   1.000
_cell.length_b   1.000
_cell.length_c   1.000
_cell.angle_alpha   90.00
_cell.angle_beta   90.00
_cell.angle_gamma   90.00
#
_symmetry.space_group_name_H-M   'P 1'
#
loop_
_entity.id
_entity.type
_entity.pdbx_description
1 polymer ?
#
loop_
_entity_poly.entity_id
_entity_poly.type
_entity_poly.pdbx_seq_one_letter_code
_entity_poly.pdbx_strand_id
1 'polypeptide(L)'
;MYRHLSRILIAAFLLMTAVEGTWGIEMHRNPLMWAIAVLMMASLAYTIRESIIKKRSIAGILSHTGMFLVLLGSLAGAPFFVDAQVRVNPGSEVRQAFSRDGETVPLPFGISLEEFRADFYEDGVSPKQYTSRLLIDGKEFETSVNHPCRHGGYGIYQADFGSENEEYSILKLVHDPWFPIILIGLLLLAAGAIWGLKQYWDSWLALAATGITAVAFGAISLARINFGTLVPALRSLWFIPHIALYMLAYSSLALALVTAVLSGFSNQSQKMGTLSSRLFNTASSLLLLGMICGAVWAKECWGDWWTWDAKECWAAVTWLLTILGTHLPGRWRERSTMALAFIILAFAAMQLTWYGVDMLPAARSSLHTYR
;
A
#
# COMPACT_ATOMS: atom_id res chain seq x y z
N MET A 1 -13.73 10.92 25.86
CA MET A 1 -14.62 10.08 25.07
C MET A 1 -14.08 9.84 23.65
N TYR A 2 -13.91 10.85 22.79
CA TYR A 2 -13.49 10.68 21.38
C TYR A 2 -12.18 9.90 21.16
N ARG A 3 -11.12 10.15 21.97
CA ARG A 3 -9.85 9.41 21.83
C ARG A 3 -9.96 7.91 22.15
N HIS A 4 -10.94 7.51 22.97
CA HIS A 4 -11.23 6.09 23.21
C HIS A 4 -11.95 5.49 22.01
N LEU A 5 -12.94 6.21 21.45
CA LEU A 5 -13.66 5.78 20.27
C LEU A 5 -12.73 5.57 19.08
N SER A 6 -11.86 6.56 18.78
CA SER A 6 -10.88 6.44 17.67
C SER A 6 -10.04 5.18 17.76
N ARG A 7 -9.54 4.84 18.97
CA ARG A 7 -8.72 3.62 19.17
C ARG A 7 -9.53 2.35 18.96
N ILE A 8 -10.78 2.32 19.43
CA ILE A 8 -11.67 1.18 19.23
C ILE A 8 -11.93 0.98 17.73
N LEU A 9 -12.20 2.06 17.00
CA LEU A 9 -12.44 2.01 15.56
C LEU A 9 -11.18 1.53 14.79
N ILE A 10 -10.00 2.04 15.14
CA ILE A 10 -8.73 1.59 14.54
C ILE A 10 -8.49 0.12 14.85
N ALA A 11 -8.74 -0.33 16.08
CA ALA A 11 -8.59 -1.72 16.46
C ALA A 11 -9.59 -2.64 15.75
N ALA A 12 -10.84 -2.22 15.58
CA ALA A 12 -11.85 -2.96 14.82
C ALA A 12 -11.48 -3.07 13.34
N PHE A 13 -11.06 -1.96 12.73
CA PHE A 13 -10.58 -1.94 11.34
C PHE A 13 -9.37 -2.86 11.15
N LEU A 14 -8.39 -2.81 12.07
CA LEU A 14 -7.22 -3.68 12.09
C LEU A 14 -7.63 -5.17 12.13
N LEU A 15 -8.56 -5.55 13.01
CA LEU A 15 -9.00 -6.93 13.12
C LEU A 15 -9.67 -7.42 11.84
N MET A 16 -10.53 -6.61 11.21
CA MET A 16 -11.18 -6.97 9.95
C MET A 16 -10.15 -7.10 8.81
N THR A 17 -9.18 -6.19 8.73
CA THR A 17 -8.07 -6.25 7.76
C THR A 17 -7.21 -7.52 7.99
N ALA A 18 -6.95 -7.90 9.24
CA ALA A 18 -6.21 -9.12 9.56
C ALA A 18 -6.98 -10.39 9.16
N VAL A 19 -8.30 -10.40 9.35
CA VAL A 19 -9.17 -11.50 8.90
C VAL A 19 -9.12 -11.64 7.37
N GLU A 20 -9.23 -10.53 6.64
CA GLU A 20 -9.14 -10.54 5.18
C GLU A 20 -7.79 -11.04 4.71
N GLY A 21 -6.69 -10.47 5.22
CA GLY A 21 -5.32 -10.86 4.84
C GLY A 21 -4.95 -12.29 5.24
N THR A 22 -5.66 -12.91 6.18
CA THR A 22 -5.38 -14.29 6.62
C THR A 22 -6.19 -15.33 5.84
N TRP A 23 -7.48 -15.10 5.71
CA TRP A 23 -8.41 -16.11 5.16
C TRP A 23 -8.97 -15.76 3.78
N GLY A 24 -8.72 -14.55 3.27
CA GLY A 24 -9.27 -14.08 2.00
C GLY A 24 -10.78 -13.81 2.07
N ILE A 25 -11.32 -13.59 3.28
CA ILE A 25 -12.72 -13.21 3.45
C ILE A 25 -12.85 -11.72 3.13
N GLU A 26 -13.59 -11.36 2.11
CA GLU A 26 -13.74 -9.98 1.60
C GLU A 26 -14.39 -9.04 2.62
N MET A 27 -13.68 -8.72 3.70
CA MET A 27 -14.15 -7.82 4.76
C MET A 27 -14.36 -6.40 4.24
N HIS A 28 -13.59 -5.98 3.23
CA HIS A 28 -13.74 -4.67 2.58
C HIS A 28 -15.12 -4.49 1.92
N ARG A 29 -15.83 -5.57 1.55
CA ARG A 29 -17.22 -5.55 1.06
C ARG A 29 -18.26 -5.62 2.18
N ASN A 30 -17.84 -5.89 3.43
CA ASN A 30 -18.75 -6.05 4.55
C ASN A 30 -19.30 -4.68 5.00
N PRO A 31 -20.65 -4.54 5.15
CA PRO A 31 -21.26 -3.29 5.62
C PRO A 31 -20.72 -2.79 6.97
N LEU A 32 -20.28 -3.69 7.85
CA LEU A 32 -19.67 -3.31 9.12
C LEU A 32 -18.35 -2.54 8.90
N MET A 33 -17.51 -2.98 7.96
CA MET A 33 -16.27 -2.27 7.65
C MET A 33 -16.53 -0.88 7.08
N TRP A 34 -17.55 -0.74 6.25
CA TRP A 34 -18.00 0.56 5.74
C TRP A 34 -18.51 1.48 6.87
N ALA A 35 -19.30 0.93 7.79
CA ALA A 35 -19.75 1.69 8.96
C ALA A 35 -18.59 2.16 9.84
N ILE A 36 -17.59 1.28 10.07
CA ILE A 36 -16.37 1.64 10.80
C ILE A 36 -15.62 2.75 10.07
N ALA A 37 -15.46 2.68 8.74
CA ALA A 37 -14.78 3.70 7.95
C ALA A 37 -15.50 5.07 8.02
N VAL A 38 -16.83 5.11 7.95
CA VAL A 38 -17.63 6.33 8.12
C VAL A 38 -17.46 6.93 9.52
N LEU A 39 -17.48 6.10 10.57
CA LEU A 39 -17.24 6.55 11.95
C LEU A 39 -15.79 7.04 12.14
N MET A 40 -14.82 6.40 11.49
CA MET A 40 -13.43 6.89 11.45
C MET A 40 -13.33 8.25 10.78
N MET A 41 -14.01 8.50 9.67
CA MET A 41 -14.08 9.81 9.01
C MET A 41 -14.64 10.87 9.95
N ALA A 42 -15.75 10.60 10.63
CA ALA A 42 -16.33 11.53 11.61
C ALA A 42 -15.34 11.84 12.75
N SER A 43 -14.64 10.82 13.24
CA SER A 43 -13.59 10.96 14.26
C SER A 43 -12.39 11.78 13.76
N LEU A 44 -11.98 11.58 12.51
CA LEU A 44 -10.91 12.35 11.87
C LEU A 44 -11.31 13.81 11.70
N ALA A 45 -12.51 14.10 11.18
CA ALA A 45 -13.04 15.46 11.03
C ALA A 45 -13.04 16.23 12.37
N TYR A 46 -13.50 15.58 13.44
CA TYR A 46 -13.43 16.13 14.78
C TYR A 46 -11.99 16.39 15.22
N THR A 47 -11.09 15.43 15.00
CA THR A 47 -9.67 15.53 15.38
C THR A 47 -8.95 16.65 14.64
N ILE A 48 -9.24 16.82 13.34
CA ILE A 48 -8.70 17.90 12.50
C ILE A 48 -9.17 19.26 13.06
N ARG A 49 -10.48 19.43 13.28
CA ARG A 49 -11.05 20.64 13.86
C ARG A 49 -10.40 21.01 15.19
N GLU A 50 -10.32 20.06 16.12
CA GLU A 50 -9.67 20.25 17.42
C GLU A 50 -8.18 20.59 17.30
N SER A 51 -7.50 20.00 16.34
CA SER A 51 -6.06 20.23 16.10
C SER A 51 -5.80 21.64 15.57
N ILE A 52 -6.66 22.14 14.69
CA ILE A 52 -6.61 23.51 14.17
C ILE A 52 -6.88 24.51 15.30
N ILE A 53 -8.01 24.35 16.04
CA ILE A 53 -8.40 25.26 17.12
C ILE A 53 -7.32 25.33 18.22
N LYS A 54 -6.75 24.18 18.58
CA LYS A 54 -5.74 24.07 19.64
C LYS A 54 -4.31 24.26 19.15
N LYS A 55 -4.11 24.69 17.89
CA LYS A 55 -2.81 24.93 17.25
C LYS A 55 -1.83 23.77 17.47
N ARG A 56 -2.28 22.54 17.20
CA ARG A 56 -1.46 21.33 17.36
C ARG A 56 -0.43 21.19 16.22
N SER A 57 0.38 20.12 16.28
CA SER A 57 1.40 19.79 15.29
C SER A 57 0.86 19.79 13.86
N ILE A 58 1.55 20.48 12.96
CA ILE A 58 1.29 20.50 11.52
C ILE A 58 1.30 19.08 10.94
N ALA A 59 2.28 18.24 11.34
CA ALA A 59 2.36 16.85 10.92
C ALA A 59 1.04 16.10 11.20
N GLY A 60 0.48 16.27 12.41
CA GLY A 60 -0.78 15.65 12.77
C GLY A 60 -1.97 16.16 11.94
N ILE A 61 -2.03 17.47 11.67
CA ILE A 61 -3.09 18.05 10.85
C ILE A 61 -3.01 17.48 9.42
N LEU A 62 -1.82 17.47 8.80
CA LEU A 62 -1.62 16.94 7.46
C LEU A 62 -1.98 15.46 7.37
N SER A 63 -1.48 14.64 8.31
CA SER A 63 -1.76 13.20 8.31
C SER A 63 -3.25 12.88 8.51
N HIS A 64 -3.94 13.54 9.44
CA HIS A 64 -5.37 13.29 9.67
C HIS A 64 -6.21 13.80 8.49
N THR A 65 -5.87 14.95 7.89
CA THR A 65 -6.56 15.47 6.70
C THR A 65 -6.33 14.55 5.49
N GLY A 66 -5.09 14.09 5.29
CA GLY A 66 -4.78 13.15 4.22
C GLY A 66 -5.57 11.84 4.36
N MET A 67 -5.61 11.26 5.55
CA MET A 67 -6.39 10.05 5.82
C MET A 67 -7.89 10.27 5.62
N PHE A 68 -8.42 11.43 6.03
CA PHE A 68 -9.80 11.79 5.79
C PHE A 68 -10.13 11.82 4.30
N LEU A 69 -9.26 12.44 3.47
CA LEU A 69 -9.47 12.52 2.02
C LEU A 69 -9.33 11.16 1.33
N VAL A 70 -8.40 10.30 1.76
CA VAL A 70 -8.29 8.93 1.24
C VAL A 70 -9.57 8.15 1.53
N LEU A 71 -10.05 8.16 2.76
CA LEU A 71 -11.32 7.50 3.12
C LEU A 71 -12.52 8.10 2.40
N LEU A 72 -12.58 9.43 2.28
CA LEU A 72 -13.64 10.11 1.53
C LEU A 72 -13.64 9.68 0.06
N GLY A 73 -12.47 9.74 -0.60
CA GLY A 73 -12.31 9.34 -1.99
C GLY A 73 -12.67 7.87 -2.24
N SER A 74 -12.27 6.99 -1.33
CA SER A 74 -12.59 5.56 -1.42
C SER A 74 -14.08 5.29 -1.21
N LEU A 75 -14.71 5.87 -0.18
CA LEU A 75 -16.12 5.62 0.14
C LEU A 75 -17.08 6.31 -0.85
N ALA A 76 -16.86 7.60 -1.14
CA ALA A 76 -17.71 8.35 -2.06
C ALA A 76 -17.42 8.00 -3.53
N GLY A 77 -16.21 7.53 -3.84
CA GLY A 77 -15.80 7.10 -5.17
C GLY A 77 -16.32 5.73 -5.57
N ALA A 78 -16.54 4.84 -4.59
CA ALA A 78 -16.88 3.45 -4.85
C ALA A 78 -18.08 3.24 -5.80
N PRO A 79 -19.20 4.01 -5.72
CA PRO A 79 -20.32 3.85 -6.65
C PRO A 79 -20.01 4.27 -8.10
N PHE A 80 -18.93 5.01 -8.31
CA PHE A 80 -18.54 5.56 -9.63
C PHE A 80 -17.30 4.87 -10.19
N PHE A 81 -16.71 3.98 -9.40
CA PHE A 81 -15.53 3.22 -9.80
C PHE A 81 -15.91 2.07 -10.72
N VAL A 82 -15.29 2.01 -11.88
CA VAL A 82 -15.46 0.89 -12.84
C VAL A 82 -14.13 0.14 -12.93
N ASP A 83 -14.18 -1.16 -12.71
CA ASP A 83 -13.09 -2.13 -12.92
C ASP A 83 -13.61 -3.24 -13.81
N ALA A 84 -13.16 -3.26 -15.06
CA ALA A 84 -13.62 -4.23 -16.05
C ALA A 84 -12.44 -4.76 -16.87
N GLN A 85 -12.58 -5.97 -17.39
CA GLN A 85 -11.60 -6.59 -18.27
C GLN A 85 -12.21 -6.87 -19.63
N VAL A 86 -11.38 -6.81 -20.66
CA VAL A 86 -11.77 -7.15 -22.03
C VAL A 86 -10.66 -7.92 -22.72
N ARG A 87 -11.04 -8.98 -23.40
CA ARG A 87 -10.19 -9.68 -24.37
C ARG A 87 -10.33 -9.00 -25.73
N VAL A 88 -9.21 -8.60 -26.31
CA VAL A 88 -9.17 -7.98 -27.64
C VAL A 88 -8.34 -8.87 -28.56
N ASN A 89 -8.99 -9.36 -29.62
CA ASN A 89 -8.33 -10.13 -30.64
C ASN A 89 -7.90 -9.20 -31.81
N PRO A 90 -6.83 -9.52 -32.55
CA PRO A 90 -6.43 -8.77 -33.71
C PRO A 90 -7.58 -8.65 -34.72
N GLY A 91 -7.75 -7.46 -35.30
CA GLY A 91 -8.76 -7.20 -36.32
C GLY A 91 -10.21 -7.14 -35.83
N SER A 92 -10.48 -7.28 -34.53
CA SER A 92 -11.82 -7.15 -33.96
C SER A 92 -11.96 -5.87 -33.14
N GLU A 93 -13.04 -5.12 -33.32
CA GLU A 93 -13.39 -4.00 -32.46
C GLU A 93 -14.32 -4.47 -31.34
N VAL A 94 -14.01 -4.11 -30.11
CA VAL A 94 -14.81 -4.41 -28.91
C VAL A 94 -15.32 -3.12 -28.28
N ARG A 95 -16.60 -3.14 -27.86
CA ARG A 95 -17.29 -2.02 -27.18
C ARG A 95 -17.92 -2.43 -25.85
N GLN A 96 -17.57 -3.60 -25.36
CA GLN A 96 -18.05 -4.15 -24.09
C GLN A 96 -16.89 -4.79 -23.35
N ALA A 97 -16.88 -4.61 -22.03
CA ALA A 97 -15.97 -5.26 -21.11
C ALA A 97 -16.77 -6.03 -20.06
N PHE A 98 -16.11 -6.80 -19.22
CA PHE A 98 -16.76 -7.59 -18.18
C PHE A 98 -16.20 -7.18 -16.80
N SER A 99 -17.10 -6.90 -15.86
CA SER A 99 -16.72 -6.67 -14.47
C SER A 99 -16.19 -7.96 -13.84
N ARG A 100 -15.59 -7.83 -12.67
CA ARG A 100 -15.12 -8.98 -11.86
C ARG A 100 -16.24 -9.99 -11.56
N ASP A 101 -17.47 -9.52 -11.42
CA ASP A 101 -18.66 -10.32 -11.13
C ASP A 101 -19.32 -10.89 -12.42
N GLY A 102 -18.69 -10.67 -13.59
CA GLY A 102 -19.14 -11.18 -14.90
C GLY A 102 -20.24 -10.33 -15.55
N GLU A 103 -20.57 -9.17 -14.99
CA GLU A 103 -21.54 -8.25 -15.59
C GLU A 103 -20.94 -7.53 -16.80
N THR A 104 -21.74 -7.33 -17.84
CA THR A 104 -21.34 -6.59 -19.04
C THR A 104 -21.30 -5.10 -18.77
N VAL A 105 -20.16 -4.48 -19.02
CA VAL A 105 -19.92 -3.02 -18.89
C VAL A 105 -19.80 -2.44 -20.31
N PRO A 106 -20.75 -1.59 -20.77
CA PRO A 106 -20.63 -0.92 -22.05
C PRO A 106 -19.51 0.11 -22.02
N LEU A 107 -18.66 0.12 -23.05
CA LEU A 107 -17.60 1.11 -23.21
C LEU A 107 -18.08 2.28 -24.08
N PRO A 108 -17.76 3.53 -23.70
CA PRO A 108 -18.12 4.70 -24.49
C PRO A 108 -17.30 4.85 -25.79
N PHE A 109 -16.35 3.96 -26.03
CA PHE A 109 -15.45 3.94 -27.19
C PHE A 109 -15.22 2.51 -27.68
N GLY A 110 -14.73 2.37 -28.91
CA GLY A 110 -14.32 1.08 -29.48
C GLY A 110 -12.82 0.87 -29.32
N ILE A 111 -12.42 -0.37 -29.01
CA ILE A 111 -11.00 -0.76 -28.88
C ILE A 111 -10.74 -1.91 -29.88
N SER A 112 -9.70 -1.76 -30.70
CA SER A 112 -9.16 -2.82 -31.54
C SER A 112 -7.68 -3.04 -31.24
N LEU A 113 -7.23 -4.29 -31.33
CA LEU A 113 -5.82 -4.66 -31.20
C LEU A 113 -5.18 -4.64 -32.57
N GLU A 114 -4.15 -3.81 -32.79
CA GLU A 114 -3.35 -3.81 -33.99
C GLU A 114 -2.20 -4.81 -33.89
N GLU A 115 -1.47 -4.78 -32.77
CA GLU A 115 -0.31 -5.62 -32.53
C GLU A 115 -0.16 -5.89 -31.03
N PHE A 116 0.17 -7.13 -30.69
CA PHE A 116 0.68 -7.50 -29.36
C PHE A 116 2.13 -7.92 -29.49
N ARG A 117 2.98 -7.46 -28.57
CA ARG A 117 4.40 -7.80 -28.52
C ARG A 117 4.83 -8.19 -27.12
N ALA A 118 5.48 -9.33 -26.98
CA ALA A 118 6.18 -9.77 -25.80
C ALA A 118 7.69 -9.66 -26.03
N ASP A 119 8.35 -8.81 -25.27
CA ASP A 119 9.81 -8.70 -25.27
C ASP A 119 10.38 -9.60 -24.18
N PHE A 120 11.45 -10.34 -24.51
CA PHE A 120 12.14 -11.22 -23.58
C PHE A 120 13.58 -10.73 -23.31
N TYR A 121 14.15 -11.19 -22.20
CA TYR A 121 15.59 -11.02 -21.94
C TYR A 121 16.42 -11.91 -22.87
N GLU A 122 17.76 -11.79 -22.77
CA GLU A 122 18.70 -12.55 -23.61
C GLU A 122 18.57 -14.08 -23.40
N ASP A 123 18.00 -14.52 -22.28
CA ASP A 123 17.71 -15.93 -22.02
C ASP A 123 16.57 -16.51 -22.87
N GLY A 124 15.81 -15.66 -23.59
CA GLY A 124 14.70 -16.02 -24.47
C GLY A 124 13.47 -16.60 -23.76
N VAL A 125 13.46 -16.63 -22.42
CA VAL A 125 12.40 -17.23 -21.59
C VAL A 125 11.79 -16.22 -20.63
N SER A 126 12.61 -15.40 -19.96
CA SER A 126 12.16 -14.44 -18.98
C SER A 126 11.51 -13.23 -19.65
N PRO A 127 10.25 -12.90 -19.34
CA PRO A 127 9.57 -11.77 -19.96
C PRO A 127 10.14 -10.44 -19.46
N LYS A 128 10.43 -9.53 -20.37
CA LYS A 128 10.97 -8.20 -20.11
C LYS A 128 9.88 -7.14 -20.17
N GLN A 129 8.94 -7.24 -21.11
CA GLN A 129 7.81 -6.32 -21.26
C GLN A 129 6.71 -6.96 -22.11
N TYR A 130 5.48 -6.56 -21.85
CA TYR A 130 4.29 -6.84 -22.65
C TYR A 130 3.69 -5.54 -23.13
N THR A 131 3.47 -5.42 -24.44
CA THR A 131 3.01 -4.18 -25.08
C THR A 131 1.89 -4.50 -26.04
N SER A 132 0.78 -3.76 -25.95
CA SER A 132 -0.30 -3.77 -26.93
C SER A 132 -0.39 -2.44 -27.63
N ARG A 133 -0.39 -2.47 -28.96
CA ARG A 133 -0.74 -1.33 -29.80
C ARG A 133 -2.23 -1.42 -30.13
N LEU A 134 -2.95 -0.36 -29.77
CA LEU A 134 -4.41 -0.31 -29.83
C LEU A 134 -4.87 0.80 -30.75
N LEU A 135 -5.96 0.55 -31.46
CA LEU A 135 -6.73 1.59 -32.15
C LEU A 135 -7.99 1.87 -31.32
N ILE A 136 -8.12 3.09 -30.80
CA ILE A 136 -9.26 3.51 -29.97
C ILE A 136 -9.92 4.70 -30.65
N ASP A 137 -11.18 4.53 -31.10
CA ASP A 137 -11.91 5.53 -31.87
C ASP A 137 -11.09 6.09 -33.06
N GLY A 138 -10.35 5.21 -33.75
CA GLY A 138 -9.53 5.56 -34.90
C GLY A 138 -8.21 6.26 -34.62
N LYS A 139 -7.77 6.31 -33.32
CA LYS A 139 -6.48 6.84 -32.88
C LYS A 139 -5.60 5.73 -32.31
N GLU A 140 -4.32 5.78 -32.65
CA GLU A 140 -3.33 4.84 -32.14
C GLU A 140 -2.95 5.17 -30.70
N PHE A 141 -2.90 4.13 -29.86
CA PHE A 141 -2.42 4.16 -28.49
C PHE A 141 -1.51 2.95 -28.24
N GLU A 142 -0.56 3.13 -27.35
CA GLU A 142 0.25 2.03 -26.84
C GLU A 142 0.04 1.88 -25.34
N THR A 143 -0.19 0.64 -24.88
CA THR A 143 -0.25 0.31 -23.46
C THR A 143 0.70 -0.83 -23.15
N SER A 144 1.42 -0.73 -22.03
CA SER A 144 2.33 -1.77 -21.55
C SER A 144 2.33 -1.82 -20.03
N VAL A 145 2.93 -2.87 -19.47
CA VAL A 145 3.01 -3.01 -18.00
C VAL A 145 3.74 -1.79 -17.42
N ASN A 146 3.18 -1.18 -16.39
CA ASN A 146 3.60 0.10 -15.76
C ASN A 146 3.41 1.37 -16.62
N HIS A 147 2.93 1.25 -17.86
CA HIS A 147 2.68 2.39 -18.75
C HIS A 147 1.29 2.30 -19.37
N PRO A 148 0.22 2.48 -18.56
CA PRO A 148 -1.14 2.45 -19.10
C PRO A 148 -1.42 3.66 -19.98
N CYS A 149 -2.17 3.47 -21.05
CA CYS A 149 -2.71 4.57 -21.82
C CYS A 149 -4.04 5.07 -21.22
N ARG A 150 -4.50 6.25 -21.64
CA ARG A 150 -5.73 6.87 -21.12
C ARG A 150 -6.58 7.37 -22.27
N HIS A 151 -7.87 7.02 -22.25
CA HIS A 151 -8.86 7.51 -23.20
C HIS A 151 -10.25 7.57 -22.58
N GLY A 152 -11.02 8.61 -22.89
CA GLY A 152 -12.42 8.76 -22.45
C GLY A 152 -12.63 8.71 -20.91
N GLY A 153 -11.63 9.11 -20.11
CA GLY A 153 -11.68 9.02 -18.64
C GLY A 153 -11.29 7.65 -18.07
N TYR A 154 -10.98 6.67 -18.93
CA TYR A 154 -10.50 5.35 -18.54
C TYR A 154 -8.97 5.26 -18.62
N GLY A 155 -8.39 4.58 -17.61
CA GLY A 155 -7.04 4.01 -17.72
C GLY A 155 -7.15 2.62 -18.33
N ILE A 156 -6.29 2.32 -19.30
CA ILE A 156 -6.26 1.05 -20.04
C ILE A 156 -4.92 0.40 -19.76
N TYR A 157 -4.96 -0.75 -19.10
CA TYR A 157 -3.79 -1.44 -18.56
C TYR A 157 -3.59 -2.77 -19.27
N GLN A 158 -2.35 -3.15 -19.54
CA GLN A 158 -1.99 -4.49 -19.98
C GLN A 158 -2.13 -5.46 -18.80
N ALA A 159 -3.14 -6.32 -18.82
CA ALA A 159 -3.42 -7.24 -17.71
C ALA A 159 -2.84 -8.64 -17.97
N ASP A 160 -3.10 -9.21 -19.16
CA ASP A 160 -2.66 -10.56 -19.51
C ASP A 160 -2.65 -10.70 -21.05
N PHE A 161 -2.25 -11.85 -21.54
CA PHE A 161 -2.28 -12.18 -22.97
C PHE A 161 -2.41 -13.69 -23.17
N GLY A 162 -2.67 -14.11 -24.41
CA GLY A 162 -2.65 -15.51 -24.78
C GLY A 162 -2.12 -15.70 -26.21
N SER A 163 -1.60 -16.90 -26.47
CA SER A 163 -0.97 -17.28 -27.73
C SER A 163 -1.57 -18.56 -28.33
N GLU A 164 -2.68 -19.07 -27.80
CA GLU A 164 -3.36 -20.26 -28.34
C GLU A 164 -4.06 -19.92 -29.65
N ASN A 165 -3.43 -20.24 -30.77
CA ASN A 165 -3.86 -20.08 -32.16
C ASN A 165 -3.86 -18.65 -32.73
N GLU A 166 -4.08 -17.62 -31.94
CA GLU A 166 -3.97 -16.20 -32.32
C GLU A 166 -3.50 -15.41 -31.12
N GLU A 167 -2.56 -14.49 -31.29
CA GLU A 167 -2.14 -13.57 -30.25
C GLU A 167 -3.30 -12.65 -29.88
N TYR A 168 -3.70 -12.62 -28.59
CA TYR A 168 -4.69 -11.69 -28.09
C TYR A 168 -4.20 -10.99 -26.83
N SER A 169 -4.74 -9.82 -26.57
CA SER A 169 -4.46 -9.07 -25.34
C SER A 169 -5.67 -9.06 -24.41
N ILE A 170 -5.41 -9.21 -23.13
CA ILE A 170 -6.40 -8.94 -22.08
C ILE A 170 -6.06 -7.59 -21.46
N LEU A 171 -6.97 -6.66 -21.63
CA LEU A 171 -6.85 -5.30 -21.10
C LEU A 171 -7.76 -5.13 -19.88
N LYS A 172 -7.25 -4.45 -18.87
CA LYS A 172 -8.05 -3.97 -17.75
C LYS A 172 -8.36 -2.49 -17.96
N LEU A 173 -9.64 -2.14 -17.80
CA LEU A 173 -10.15 -0.79 -17.94
C LEU A 173 -10.63 -0.30 -16.60
N VAL A 174 -10.06 0.84 -16.14
CA VAL A 174 -10.38 1.44 -14.86
C VAL A 174 -10.87 2.87 -15.06
N HIS A 175 -12.09 3.15 -14.61
CA HIS A 175 -12.60 4.51 -14.52
C HIS A 175 -12.69 4.91 -13.04
N ASP A 176 -11.89 5.89 -12.64
CA ASP A 176 -11.76 6.35 -11.26
C ASP A 176 -11.87 7.88 -11.20
N PRO A 177 -13.09 8.43 -11.15
CA PRO A 177 -13.30 9.89 -11.15
C PRO A 177 -12.83 10.54 -9.84
N TRP A 178 -12.67 9.77 -8.76
CA TRP A 178 -12.20 10.26 -7.46
C TRP A 178 -10.67 10.16 -7.26
N PHE A 179 -9.96 9.69 -8.30
CA PHE A 179 -8.49 9.65 -8.33
C PHE A 179 -7.82 10.94 -7.78
N PRO A 180 -8.22 12.18 -8.19
CA PRO A 180 -7.54 13.37 -7.70
C PRO A 180 -7.66 13.57 -6.18
N ILE A 181 -8.80 13.23 -5.60
CA ILE A 181 -9.04 13.36 -4.15
C ILE A 181 -8.17 12.39 -3.37
N ILE A 182 -8.09 11.13 -3.83
CA ILE A 182 -7.24 10.12 -3.22
C ILE A 182 -5.77 10.54 -3.33
N LEU A 183 -5.34 11.01 -4.50
CA LEU A 183 -3.96 11.47 -4.72
C LEU A 183 -3.60 12.63 -3.79
N ILE A 184 -4.46 13.64 -3.66
CA ILE A 184 -4.24 14.75 -2.71
C ILE A 184 -4.15 14.21 -1.28
N GLY A 185 -5.03 13.28 -0.91
CA GLY A 185 -4.99 12.61 0.39
C GLY A 185 -3.65 11.91 0.65
N LEU A 186 -3.15 11.14 -0.32
CA LEU A 186 -1.86 10.46 -0.22
C LEU A 186 -0.67 11.44 -0.12
N LEU A 187 -0.70 12.53 -0.88
CA LEU A 187 0.33 13.58 -0.80
C LEU A 187 0.35 14.28 0.56
N LEU A 188 -0.82 14.56 1.16
CA LEU A 188 -0.89 15.11 2.51
C LEU A 188 -0.43 14.12 3.57
N LEU A 189 -0.74 12.83 3.43
CA LEU A 189 -0.22 11.77 4.28
C LEU A 189 1.31 11.70 4.22
N ALA A 190 1.87 11.72 3.01
CA ALA A 190 3.31 11.72 2.80
C ALA A 190 3.98 12.95 3.43
N ALA A 191 3.43 14.14 3.19
CA ALA A 191 3.92 15.38 3.78
C ALA A 191 3.86 15.34 5.32
N GLY A 192 2.78 14.82 5.90
CA GLY A 192 2.64 14.64 7.35
C GLY A 192 3.64 13.66 7.92
N ALA A 193 3.88 12.53 7.24
CA ALA A 193 4.87 11.54 7.64
C ALA A 193 6.30 12.09 7.57
N ILE A 194 6.67 12.78 6.49
CA ILE A 194 7.99 13.42 6.32
C ILE A 194 8.21 14.50 7.39
N TRP A 195 7.19 15.33 7.65
CA TRP A 195 7.28 16.33 8.71
C TRP A 195 7.42 15.71 10.09
N GLY A 196 6.72 14.59 10.32
CA GLY A 196 6.87 13.80 11.55
C GLY A 196 8.28 13.25 11.74
N LEU A 197 8.90 12.74 10.68
CA LEU A 197 10.29 12.24 10.73
C LEU A 197 11.28 13.32 11.16
N LYS A 198 11.10 14.57 10.73
CA LYS A 198 11.98 15.69 11.10
C LYS A 198 12.11 15.88 12.62
N GLN A 199 11.08 15.53 13.39
CA GLN A 199 11.09 15.64 14.85
C GLN A 199 11.98 14.59 15.53
N TYR A 200 12.37 13.53 14.83
CA TYR A 200 13.13 12.39 15.38
C TYR A 200 14.60 12.37 14.92
N TRP A 201 15.03 13.30 14.05
CA TRP A 201 16.36 13.31 13.45
C TRP A 201 17.50 13.79 14.36
N ASP A 202 17.20 14.17 15.59
CA ASP A 202 18.23 14.66 16.53
C ASP A 202 19.20 13.59 17.05
N SER A 203 18.95 12.31 16.72
CA SER A 203 19.82 11.20 17.12
C SER A 203 20.53 10.58 15.91
N TRP A 204 21.67 11.19 15.51
CA TRP A 204 22.50 10.67 14.42
C TRP A 204 22.90 9.19 14.61
N LEU A 205 23.07 8.75 15.87
CA LEU A 205 23.41 7.36 16.20
C LEU A 205 22.27 6.40 15.85
N ALA A 206 21.03 6.78 16.13
CA ALA A 206 19.84 6.00 15.75
C ALA A 206 19.67 5.95 14.24
N LEU A 207 19.90 7.07 13.55
CA LEU A 207 19.87 7.13 12.08
C LEU A 207 20.95 6.25 11.44
N ALA A 208 22.19 6.33 11.95
CA ALA A 208 23.30 5.50 11.48
C ALA A 208 23.04 4.01 11.72
N ALA A 209 22.58 3.63 12.92
CA ALA A 209 22.24 2.25 13.24
C ALA A 209 21.10 1.72 12.34
N THR A 210 20.05 2.53 12.15
CA THR A 210 18.95 2.20 11.24
C THR A 210 19.45 2.02 9.80
N GLY A 211 20.30 2.93 9.31
CA GLY A 211 20.88 2.87 7.97
C GLY A 211 21.76 1.62 7.77
N ILE A 212 22.65 1.32 8.71
CA ILE A 212 23.52 0.13 8.66
C ILE A 212 22.68 -1.15 8.69
N THR A 213 21.69 -1.23 9.58
CA THR A 213 20.82 -2.40 9.69
C THR A 213 19.98 -2.56 8.44
N ALA A 214 19.48 -1.47 7.84
CA ALA A 214 18.71 -1.50 6.60
C ALA A 214 19.56 -1.96 5.41
N VAL A 215 20.81 -1.52 5.32
CA VAL A 215 21.75 -1.98 4.27
C VAL A 215 22.02 -3.46 4.43
N ALA A 216 22.29 -3.94 5.65
CA ALA A 216 22.55 -5.36 5.90
C ALA A 216 21.32 -6.22 5.58
N PHE A 217 20.15 -5.82 6.05
CA PHE A 217 18.88 -6.52 5.80
C PHE A 217 18.50 -6.48 4.32
N GLY A 218 18.66 -5.29 3.68
CA GLY A 218 18.46 -5.11 2.25
C GLY A 218 19.38 -6.01 1.43
N ALA A 219 20.66 -6.06 1.74
CA ALA A 219 21.62 -6.92 1.05
C ALA A 219 21.22 -8.40 1.12
N ILE A 220 20.80 -8.89 2.30
CA ILE A 220 20.34 -10.28 2.46
C ILE A 220 19.05 -10.56 1.67
N SER A 221 18.11 -9.62 1.70
CA SER A 221 16.79 -9.77 1.05
C SER A 221 16.90 -9.65 -0.47
N LEU A 222 17.66 -8.67 -0.94
CA LEU A 222 17.84 -8.40 -2.37
C LEU A 222 18.78 -9.40 -3.06
N ALA A 223 19.67 -10.07 -2.32
CA ALA A 223 20.53 -11.14 -2.86
C ALA A 223 19.73 -12.31 -3.47
N ARG A 224 18.44 -12.42 -3.14
CA ARG A 224 17.52 -13.42 -3.71
C ARG A 224 16.81 -12.95 -4.97
N ILE A 225 16.91 -11.68 -5.31
CA ILE A 225 16.23 -11.08 -6.48
C ILE A 225 17.23 -11.07 -7.64
N ASN A 226 16.87 -11.72 -8.73
CA ASN A 226 17.64 -11.60 -9.97
C ASN A 226 17.28 -10.28 -10.68
N PHE A 227 18.07 -9.24 -10.45
CA PHE A 227 17.89 -7.94 -11.09
C PHE A 227 18.13 -7.97 -12.62
N GLY A 228 18.82 -9.01 -13.12
CA GLY A 228 19.05 -9.20 -14.54
C GLY A 228 17.81 -9.61 -15.33
N THR A 229 16.82 -10.25 -14.66
CA THR A 229 15.60 -10.78 -15.28
C THR A 229 14.36 -10.43 -14.46
N LEU A 230 14.21 -9.15 -14.10
CA LEU A 230 13.02 -8.68 -13.37
C LEU A 230 11.77 -8.80 -14.24
N VAL A 231 10.73 -9.42 -13.71
CA VAL A 231 9.40 -9.44 -14.36
C VAL A 231 8.89 -8.02 -14.62
N PRO A 232 8.08 -7.81 -15.67
CA PRO A 232 7.65 -6.46 -16.09
C PRO A 232 7.10 -5.59 -14.97
N ALA A 233 6.28 -6.15 -14.07
CA ALA A 233 5.67 -5.41 -12.96
C ALA A 233 6.71 -4.78 -12.02
N LEU A 234 7.84 -5.46 -11.75
CA LEU A 234 8.91 -4.98 -10.86
C LEU A 234 9.80 -3.89 -11.50
N ARG A 235 9.62 -3.58 -12.78
CA ARG A 235 10.38 -2.54 -13.50
C ARG A 235 9.78 -1.15 -13.37
N SER A 236 8.98 -0.90 -12.32
CA SER A 236 8.44 0.42 -12.00
C SER A 236 9.48 1.29 -11.29
N LEU A 237 9.41 2.61 -11.51
CA LEU A 237 10.19 3.61 -10.77
C LEU A 237 9.86 3.61 -9.27
N TRP A 238 8.67 3.15 -8.89
CA TRP A 238 8.19 3.12 -7.51
C TRP A 238 8.67 1.90 -6.73
N PHE A 239 9.13 0.85 -7.43
CA PHE A 239 9.60 -0.39 -6.79
C PHE A 239 10.76 -0.14 -5.83
N ILE A 240 11.80 0.56 -6.28
CA ILE A 240 13.00 0.82 -5.45
C ILE A 240 12.66 1.70 -4.22
N PRO A 241 12.00 2.87 -4.35
CA PRO A 241 11.58 3.65 -3.19
C PRO A 241 10.70 2.86 -2.21
N HIS A 242 9.74 2.07 -2.72
CA HIS A 242 8.88 1.22 -1.91
C HIS A 242 9.70 0.26 -1.04
N ILE A 243 10.58 -0.52 -1.64
CA ILE A 243 11.43 -1.50 -0.92
C ILE A 243 12.40 -0.80 0.04
N ALA A 244 13.05 0.28 -0.38
CA ALA A 244 14.00 1.01 0.46
C ALA A 244 13.35 1.57 1.73
N LEU A 245 12.15 2.16 1.60
CA LEU A 245 11.39 2.68 2.74
C LEU A 245 10.97 1.56 3.70
N TYR A 246 10.55 0.41 3.18
CA TYR A 246 10.24 -0.74 4.03
C TYR A 246 11.47 -1.29 4.72
N MET A 247 12.63 -1.38 4.06
CA MET A 247 13.89 -1.83 4.70
C MET A 247 14.27 -0.91 5.86
N LEU A 248 14.16 0.42 5.69
CA LEU A 248 14.40 1.40 6.75
C LEU A 248 13.37 1.28 7.88
N ALA A 249 12.09 1.09 7.54
CA ALA A 249 11.02 0.90 8.51
C ALA A 249 11.22 -0.35 9.36
N TYR A 250 11.54 -1.47 8.74
CA TYR A 250 11.76 -2.76 9.38
C TYR A 250 12.98 -2.72 10.30
N SER A 251 14.06 -2.08 9.85
CA SER A 251 15.25 -1.87 10.67
C SER A 251 14.95 -0.97 11.87
N SER A 252 14.19 0.10 11.68
CA SER A 252 13.76 0.97 12.78
C SER A 252 12.91 0.21 13.80
N LEU A 253 12.01 -0.65 13.35
CA LEU A 253 11.13 -1.44 14.21
C LEU A 253 11.91 -2.53 14.97
N ALA A 254 12.85 -3.19 14.31
CA ALA A 254 13.74 -4.16 14.96
C ALA A 254 14.60 -3.50 16.06
N LEU A 255 15.20 -2.35 15.76
CA LEU A 255 15.97 -1.59 16.74
C LEU A 255 15.09 -1.03 17.88
N ALA A 256 13.83 -0.66 17.60
CA ALA A 256 12.86 -0.29 18.62
C ALA A 256 12.60 -1.46 19.58
N LEU A 257 12.45 -2.68 19.07
CA LEU A 257 12.27 -3.87 19.89
C LEU A 257 13.52 -4.15 20.75
N VAL A 258 14.71 -4.15 20.15
CA VAL A 258 15.97 -4.39 20.88
C VAL A 258 16.16 -3.36 21.98
N THR A 259 15.98 -2.06 21.69
CA THR A 259 16.14 -1.00 22.68
C THR A 259 15.06 -1.03 23.77
N ALA A 260 13.82 -1.46 23.44
CA ALA A 260 12.77 -1.66 24.42
C ALA A 260 13.11 -2.80 25.40
N VAL A 261 13.59 -3.93 24.90
CA VAL A 261 14.01 -5.07 25.72
C VAL A 261 15.21 -4.67 26.61
N LEU A 262 16.23 -4.04 26.04
CA LEU A 262 17.41 -3.60 26.78
C LEU A 262 17.08 -2.56 27.86
N SER A 263 16.02 -1.77 27.68
CA SER A 263 15.58 -0.82 28.70
C SER A 263 15.19 -1.47 30.00
N GLY A 264 14.71 -2.72 29.98
CA GLY A 264 14.36 -3.51 31.16
C GLY A 264 15.57 -3.97 32.00
N PHE A 265 16.77 -3.99 31.40
CA PHE A 265 18.00 -4.50 32.03
C PHE A 265 19.07 -3.40 32.26
N SER A 266 18.82 -2.18 31.81
CA SER A 266 19.80 -1.11 31.76
C SER A 266 19.62 -0.12 32.92
N ASN A 267 20.74 0.31 33.49
CA ASN A 267 20.78 1.48 34.43
C ASN A 267 20.36 2.80 33.71
N GLN A 268 20.29 2.80 32.37
CA GLN A 268 19.83 3.92 31.54
C GLN A 268 18.43 3.68 30.95
N SER A 269 17.56 2.99 31.68
CA SER A 269 16.22 2.56 31.25
C SER A 269 15.41 3.67 30.57
N GLN A 270 15.41 4.89 31.13
CA GLN A 270 14.67 6.02 30.60
C GLN A 270 15.20 6.47 29.22
N LYS A 271 16.53 6.51 29.00
CA LYS A 271 17.13 6.90 27.74
C LYS A 271 16.82 5.84 26.65
N MET A 272 16.94 4.55 27.01
CA MET A 272 16.64 3.44 26.11
C MET A 272 15.16 3.40 25.73
N GLY A 273 14.25 3.61 26.68
CA GLY A 273 12.81 3.69 26.43
C GLY A 273 12.43 4.87 25.53
N THR A 274 13.08 6.03 25.71
CA THR A 274 12.90 7.20 24.82
C THR A 274 13.39 6.89 23.41
N LEU A 275 14.55 6.25 23.26
CA LEU A 275 15.09 5.85 21.97
C LEU A 275 14.18 4.85 21.28
N SER A 276 13.70 3.84 21.99
CA SER A 276 12.74 2.85 21.48
C SER A 276 11.47 3.53 20.95
N SER A 277 10.90 4.47 21.72
CA SER A 277 9.71 5.21 21.29
C SER A 277 9.97 6.04 20.03
N ARG A 278 11.14 6.68 19.91
CA ARG A 278 11.53 7.44 18.71
C ARG A 278 11.66 6.52 17.49
N LEU A 279 12.34 5.39 17.63
CA LEU A 279 12.50 4.40 16.55
C LEU A 279 11.15 3.82 16.12
N PHE A 280 10.26 3.53 17.07
CA PHE A 280 8.91 3.04 16.78
C PHE A 280 8.08 4.05 15.99
N ASN A 281 8.13 5.33 16.36
CA ASN A 281 7.45 6.40 15.62
C ASN A 281 8.07 6.61 14.22
N THR A 282 9.40 6.51 14.10
CA THR A 282 10.11 6.57 12.81
C THR A 282 9.67 5.41 11.92
N ALA A 283 9.60 4.19 12.46
CA ALA A 283 9.11 3.03 11.72
C ALA A 283 7.68 3.24 11.21
N SER A 284 6.78 3.80 12.04
CA SER A 284 5.41 4.11 11.64
C SER A 284 5.33 5.06 10.44
N SER A 285 6.14 6.12 10.44
CA SER A 285 6.19 7.09 9.34
C SER A 285 6.78 6.48 8.05
N LEU A 286 7.84 5.68 8.18
CA LEU A 286 8.48 5.01 7.04
C LEU A 286 7.59 3.91 6.45
N LEU A 287 6.86 3.14 7.28
CA LEU A 287 5.86 2.17 6.81
C LEU A 287 4.79 2.87 5.98
N LEU A 288 4.26 4.00 6.46
CA LEU A 288 3.26 4.77 5.71
C LEU A 288 3.80 5.26 4.36
N LEU A 289 5.02 5.82 4.33
CA LEU A 289 5.64 6.26 3.09
C LEU A 289 5.87 5.09 2.13
N GLY A 290 6.32 3.93 2.64
CA GLY A 290 6.44 2.71 1.86
C GLY A 290 5.11 2.24 1.28
N MET A 291 4.03 2.26 2.07
CA MET A 291 2.67 1.93 1.60
C MET A 291 2.21 2.89 0.50
N ILE A 292 2.44 4.20 0.65
CA ILE A 292 2.09 5.19 -0.37
C ILE A 292 2.83 4.91 -1.69
N CYS A 293 4.14 4.65 -1.64
CA CYS A 293 4.90 4.27 -2.85
C CYS A 293 4.34 2.99 -3.48
N GLY A 294 3.96 1.99 -2.66
CA GLY A 294 3.33 0.76 -3.13
C GLY A 294 1.96 1.00 -3.77
N ALA A 295 1.14 1.88 -3.18
CA ALA A 295 -0.16 2.24 -3.72
C ALA A 295 -0.06 2.95 -5.09
N VAL A 296 0.92 3.86 -5.24
CA VAL A 296 1.18 4.51 -6.54
C VAL A 296 1.67 3.49 -7.57
N TRP A 297 2.56 2.59 -7.17
CA TRP A 297 3.02 1.50 -8.03
C TRP A 297 1.86 0.60 -8.48
N ALA A 298 1.01 0.17 -7.56
CA ALA A 298 -0.18 -0.63 -7.84
C ALA A 298 -1.11 0.09 -8.85
N LYS A 299 -1.32 1.40 -8.65
CA LYS A 299 -2.13 2.22 -9.56
C LYS A 299 -1.55 2.32 -10.97
N GLU A 300 -0.25 2.39 -11.11
CA GLU A 300 0.43 2.42 -12.43
C GLU A 300 0.49 1.04 -13.09
N CYS A 301 0.66 -0.02 -12.30
CA CYS A 301 0.84 -1.36 -12.81
C CYS A 301 -0.47 -2.03 -13.22
N TRP A 302 -1.49 -1.96 -12.37
CA TRP A 302 -2.76 -2.67 -12.56
C TRP A 302 -4.03 -1.87 -12.25
N GLY A 303 -3.93 -0.55 -12.07
CA GLY A 303 -5.06 0.35 -12.02
C GLY A 303 -5.75 0.52 -10.68
N ASP A 304 -5.38 -0.23 -9.65
CA ASP A 304 -5.91 -0.11 -8.30
C ASP A 304 -4.93 0.54 -7.35
N TRP A 305 -5.42 1.37 -6.42
CA TRP A 305 -4.60 1.89 -5.33
C TRP A 305 -4.29 0.82 -4.27
N TRP A 306 -5.19 -0.16 -4.14
CA TRP A 306 -5.19 -1.17 -3.10
C TRP A 306 -6.09 -2.33 -3.51
N THR A 307 -5.59 -3.54 -3.49
CA THR A 307 -6.31 -4.75 -3.96
C THR A 307 -6.82 -5.64 -2.84
N TRP A 308 -6.51 -5.33 -1.60
CA TRP A 308 -6.84 -6.11 -0.40
C TRP A 308 -6.19 -7.50 -0.39
N ASP A 309 -5.11 -7.68 -1.11
CA ASP A 309 -4.39 -8.95 -1.06
C ASP A 309 -3.74 -9.19 0.32
N ALA A 310 -3.33 -10.44 0.56
CA ALA A 310 -2.78 -10.85 1.84
C ALA A 310 -1.58 -10.00 2.28
N LYS A 311 -0.69 -9.64 1.35
CA LYS A 311 0.53 -8.87 1.64
C LYS A 311 0.23 -7.41 1.97
N GLU A 312 -0.69 -6.80 1.22
CA GLU A 312 -1.19 -5.46 1.49
C GLU A 312 -1.90 -5.39 2.84
N CYS A 313 -2.82 -6.33 3.11
CA CYS A 313 -3.55 -6.39 4.37
C CYS A 313 -2.62 -6.50 5.57
N TRP A 314 -1.62 -7.39 5.53
CA TRP A 314 -0.67 -7.53 6.64
C TRP A 314 0.32 -6.37 6.77
N ALA A 315 0.65 -5.68 5.66
CA ALA A 315 1.37 -4.41 5.72
C ALA A 315 0.55 -3.32 6.43
N ALA A 316 -0.76 -3.21 6.11
CA ALA A 316 -1.67 -2.32 6.81
C ALA A 316 -1.83 -2.68 8.29
N VAL A 317 -1.97 -3.97 8.63
CA VAL A 317 -2.02 -4.46 10.03
C VAL A 317 -0.76 -4.03 10.79
N THR A 318 0.42 -4.21 10.18
CA THR A 318 1.69 -3.78 10.78
C THR A 318 1.67 -2.28 11.09
N TRP A 319 1.27 -1.46 10.11
CA TRP A 319 1.18 -0.01 10.30
C TRP A 319 0.11 0.39 11.33
N LEU A 320 -1.07 -0.20 11.29
CA LEU A 320 -2.16 0.08 12.24
C LEU A 320 -1.77 -0.26 13.69
N LEU A 321 -1.00 -1.32 13.91
CA LEU A 321 -0.43 -1.64 15.22
C LEU A 321 0.52 -0.54 15.70
N THR A 322 1.35 0.03 14.79
CA THR A 322 2.20 1.16 15.16
C THR A 322 1.36 2.40 15.48
N ILE A 323 0.31 2.68 14.72
CA ILE A 323 -0.61 3.80 14.99
C ILE A 323 -1.29 3.64 16.35
N LEU A 324 -1.81 2.46 16.67
CA LEU A 324 -2.40 2.20 17.99
C LEU A 324 -1.40 2.46 19.11
N GLY A 325 -0.17 1.98 18.98
CA GLY A 325 0.89 2.19 19.95
C GLY A 325 1.25 3.67 20.15
N THR A 326 1.35 4.44 19.06
CA THR A 326 1.64 5.88 19.12
C THR A 326 0.51 6.71 19.72
N HIS A 327 -0.74 6.24 19.62
CA HIS A 327 -1.94 6.90 20.13
C HIS A 327 -2.35 6.45 21.54
N LEU A 328 -1.53 5.63 22.20
CA LEU A 328 -1.79 5.25 23.61
C LEU A 328 -1.85 6.47 24.53
N PRO A 329 -2.69 6.46 25.59
CA PRO A 329 -2.66 7.48 26.63
C PRO A 329 -1.28 7.57 27.28
N GLY A 330 -0.84 8.78 27.71
CA GLY A 330 0.46 8.99 28.33
C GLY A 330 0.74 7.99 29.48
N ARG A 331 -0.25 7.78 30.36
CA ARG A 331 -0.17 6.78 31.45
C ARG A 331 0.12 5.33 31.03
N TRP A 332 -0.28 4.97 29.78
CA TRP A 332 -0.07 3.62 29.23
C TRP A 332 1.23 3.54 28.46
N ARG A 333 1.62 4.65 27.83
CA ARG A 333 2.91 4.81 27.16
C ARG A 333 4.08 4.85 28.14
N GLU A 334 3.85 5.38 29.35
CA GLU A 334 4.79 5.37 30.48
C GLU A 334 4.94 3.99 31.12
N ARG A 335 3.93 3.09 30.94
CA ARG A 335 4.04 1.69 31.31
C ARG A 335 4.81 0.95 30.23
N SER A 336 6.08 0.70 30.48
CA SER A 336 7.00 0.01 29.56
C SER A 336 6.43 -1.28 28.96
N THR A 337 5.64 -2.04 29.72
CA THR A 337 5.00 -3.30 29.29
C THR A 337 4.02 -3.13 28.14
N MET A 338 3.16 -2.08 28.16
CA MET A 338 2.20 -1.86 27.07
C MET A 338 2.88 -1.37 25.79
N ALA A 339 3.86 -0.46 25.91
CA ALA A 339 4.64 -0.02 24.75
C ALA A 339 5.39 -1.19 24.13
N LEU A 340 6.03 -2.04 24.94
CA LEU A 340 6.71 -3.24 24.49
C LEU A 340 5.76 -4.21 23.78
N ALA A 341 4.54 -4.42 24.30
CA ALA A 341 3.55 -5.29 23.66
C ALA A 341 3.21 -4.83 22.24
N PHE A 342 2.98 -3.53 22.01
CA PHE A 342 2.72 -3.02 20.66
C PHE A 342 3.92 -3.13 19.73
N ILE A 343 5.15 -2.94 20.25
CA ILE A 343 6.38 -3.14 19.46
C ILE A 343 6.52 -4.61 19.05
N ILE A 344 6.28 -5.55 19.97
CA ILE A 344 6.34 -6.99 19.69
C ILE A 344 5.28 -7.38 18.66
N LEU A 345 4.03 -6.93 18.83
CA LEU A 345 2.94 -7.25 17.90
C LEU A 345 3.20 -6.68 16.50
N ALA A 346 3.67 -5.42 16.41
CA ALA A 346 4.02 -4.81 15.13
C ALA A 346 5.20 -5.53 14.47
N PHE A 347 6.22 -5.93 15.25
CA PHE A 347 7.36 -6.70 14.74
C PHE A 347 6.92 -8.10 14.25
N ALA A 348 6.06 -8.79 14.98
CA ALA A 348 5.52 -10.08 14.56
C ALA A 348 4.68 -9.97 13.29
N ALA A 349 3.81 -8.96 13.19
CA ALA A 349 3.03 -8.68 11.98
C ALA A 349 3.93 -8.36 10.77
N MET A 350 5.00 -7.60 10.99
CA MET A 350 6.02 -7.32 9.97
C MET A 350 6.68 -8.62 9.48
N GLN A 351 7.07 -9.52 10.39
CA GLN A 351 7.66 -10.81 10.00
C GLN A 351 6.68 -11.68 9.21
N LEU A 352 5.41 -11.65 9.58
CA LEU A 352 4.37 -12.33 8.83
C LEU A 352 4.20 -11.73 7.44
N THR A 353 4.19 -10.40 7.30
CA THR A 353 4.12 -9.71 6.01
C THR A 353 5.26 -10.11 5.07
N TRP A 354 6.48 -10.28 5.61
CA TRP A 354 7.67 -10.51 4.80
C TRP A 354 7.92 -11.99 4.49
N TYR A 355 7.77 -12.86 5.47
CA TYR A 355 8.14 -14.28 5.37
C TYR A 355 6.96 -15.24 5.45
N GLY A 356 5.89 -14.89 6.15
CA GLY A 356 4.84 -15.80 6.50
C GLY A 356 3.59 -15.68 5.64
N VAL A 357 3.42 -14.58 4.92
CA VAL A 357 2.18 -14.31 4.18
C VAL A 357 1.89 -15.38 3.12
N ASP A 358 2.92 -15.91 2.47
CA ASP A 358 2.79 -16.96 1.44
C ASP A 358 2.24 -18.29 1.99
N MET A 359 2.25 -18.47 3.32
CA MET A 359 1.69 -19.65 4.00
C MET A 359 0.21 -19.47 4.36
N LEU A 360 -0.34 -18.27 4.20
CA LEU A 360 -1.73 -17.96 4.55
C LEU A 360 -2.70 -18.42 3.46
N PRO A 361 -3.94 -18.81 3.84
CA PRO A 361 -4.96 -19.18 2.86
C PRO A 361 -5.23 -18.10 1.81
N ALA A 362 -5.24 -16.83 2.21
CA ALA A 362 -5.46 -15.67 1.34
C ALA A 362 -4.36 -15.48 0.28
N ALA A 363 -3.14 -16.03 0.47
CA ALA A 363 -2.03 -15.84 -0.44
C ALA A 363 -2.21 -16.55 -1.80
N ARG A 364 -3.15 -17.48 -1.92
CA ARG A 364 -3.40 -18.22 -3.16
C ARG A 364 -3.86 -17.35 -4.33
N SER A 365 -4.48 -16.21 -4.03
CA SER A 365 -4.98 -15.22 -5.00
C SER A 365 -4.16 -13.92 -4.99
N SER A 366 -2.99 -13.88 -4.34
CA SER A 366 -2.20 -12.66 -4.21
C SER A 366 -1.48 -12.29 -5.51
N LEU A 367 -1.56 -11.02 -5.89
CA LEU A 367 -0.82 -10.42 -7.00
C LEU A 367 0.69 -10.25 -6.68
N HIS A 368 1.08 -10.38 -5.41
CA HIS A 368 2.46 -10.21 -4.95
C HIS A 368 3.25 -11.53 -4.85
N THR A 369 2.74 -12.63 -5.40
CA THR A 369 3.47 -13.90 -5.51
C THR A 369 4.20 -13.97 -6.84
N TYR A 370 5.42 -13.50 -6.88
CA TYR A 370 6.33 -13.62 -8.03
C TYR A 370 7.08 -14.96 -7.94
N ARG A 371 6.43 -16.04 -8.30
CA ARG A 371 7.04 -17.39 -8.39
C ARG A 371 7.39 -17.72 -9.81
#